data_f345694d3ba8844ec835efabc38b27d4
#
_entry.id   f345694d3ba8844ec835efabc38b27d4
#
_cell.length_a   1.000
_cell.length_b   1.000
_cell.length_c   1.000
_cell.angle_alpha   90.00
_cell.angle_beta   90.00
_cell.angle_gamma   90.00
#
_symmetry.space_group_name_H-M   'P 1'
#
loop_
_entity.id
_entity.type
_entity.pdbx_description
1 polymer ?
#
loop_
_entity_poly.entity_id
_entity_poly.type
_entity_poly.pdbx_seq_one_letter_code
_entity_poly.pdbx_strand_id
1 'polypeptide(L)'
;MPEPPPPLPLSVWPTAQQPAARQRAGRYLQASTAHPAKMLPAIARTAIARYSQPGELVLDPMCGIGTTLVEAAHLGRDALGVEREPRWAQLARANLAHAATQGATGTGTVTTGDARQLLDLVDPSLHGQVALVVTSPPYGPSVHGQVNPRPGKVIKYDNRYADPGTTSRGNLARSSDQALLSAMEQILAGCLVLLRPGGTVVLTARPWRRRGLLVDFPAALVNAGERAGLVCFERNVALLVGLNGDRLVGRPSFFQLDRVRKARAAGLPLRVIAHEDVLVLRRPASRQALPERQS
;
A
#
# COMPACT_ATOMS: atom_id res chain seq x y z
N MET A 1 22.10 13.60 -33.22
CA MET A 1 22.62 13.75 -31.86
C MET A 1 22.14 12.55 -31.05
N PRO A 2 22.97 11.90 -30.24
CA PRO A 2 22.48 10.84 -29.36
C PRO A 2 21.44 11.42 -28.40
N GLU A 3 20.37 10.67 -28.14
CA GLU A 3 19.38 11.06 -27.13
C GLU A 3 20.07 11.28 -25.78
N PRO A 4 19.67 12.33 -25.04
CA PRO A 4 20.21 12.55 -23.70
C PRO A 4 19.89 11.34 -22.82
N PRO A 5 20.81 10.94 -21.92
CA PRO A 5 20.57 9.82 -21.04
C PRO A 5 19.30 10.07 -20.20
N PRO A 6 18.51 9.02 -19.90
CA PRO A 6 17.31 9.19 -19.10
C PRO A 6 17.66 9.80 -17.73
N PRO A 7 16.78 10.65 -17.18
CA PRO A 7 17.04 11.28 -15.89
C PRO A 7 17.20 10.23 -14.79
N LEU A 8 18.15 10.45 -13.89
CA LEU A 8 18.39 9.56 -12.76
C LEU A 8 17.13 9.50 -11.84
N PRO A 9 16.79 8.34 -11.30
CA PRO A 9 15.64 8.20 -10.42
C PRO A 9 15.85 8.97 -9.11
N LEU A 10 14.80 9.71 -8.70
CA LEU A 10 14.81 10.46 -7.44
C LEU A 10 14.15 9.64 -6.33
N SER A 11 14.66 9.79 -5.09
CA SER A 11 14.11 9.15 -3.89
C SER A 11 12.81 9.80 -3.38
N VAL A 12 12.40 10.94 -3.92
CA VAL A 12 11.14 11.61 -3.61
C VAL A 12 10.20 11.50 -4.80
N TRP A 13 9.00 10.95 -4.56
CA TRP A 13 7.98 10.73 -5.58
C TRP A 13 6.87 11.78 -5.44
N PRO A 14 6.64 12.67 -6.41
CA PRO A 14 5.60 13.70 -6.36
C PRO A 14 4.22 13.10 -6.72
N THR A 15 3.69 12.20 -5.89
CA THR A 15 2.51 11.38 -6.19
C THR A 15 1.17 12.10 -5.98
N ALA A 16 1.14 13.27 -5.32
CA ALA A 16 -0.09 13.98 -4.99
C ALA A 16 -0.23 15.34 -5.67
N GLN A 17 0.30 15.52 -6.87
CA GLN A 17 0.03 16.71 -7.67
C GLN A 17 -1.46 16.86 -7.98
N GLN A 18 -2.14 15.75 -8.20
CA GLN A 18 -3.60 15.68 -8.24
C GLN A 18 -4.16 15.09 -6.93
N PRO A 19 -5.31 15.59 -6.44
CA PRO A 19 -5.99 15.00 -5.28
C PRO A 19 -6.40 13.55 -5.54
N ALA A 20 -6.46 12.73 -4.48
CA ALA A 20 -6.84 11.32 -4.56
C ALA A 20 -8.19 11.09 -5.27
N ALA A 21 -9.17 11.98 -5.04
CA ALA A 21 -10.47 11.91 -5.71
C ALA A 21 -10.33 12.07 -7.24
N ARG A 22 -9.46 12.98 -7.70
CA ARG A 22 -9.23 13.20 -9.13
C ARG A 22 -8.46 12.06 -9.78
N GLN A 23 -7.48 11.49 -9.06
CA GLN A 23 -6.75 10.31 -9.54
C GLN A 23 -7.66 9.08 -9.70
N ARG A 24 -8.79 9.03 -8.98
CA ARG A 24 -9.76 7.92 -9.05
C ARG A 24 -10.94 8.18 -9.97
N ALA A 25 -11.20 9.44 -10.30
CA ALA A 25 -12.37 9.80 -11.12
C ALA A 25 -12.34 9.12 -12.49
N GLY A 26 -13.42 8.41 -12.81
CA GLY A 26 -13.54 7.63 -14.03
C GLY A 26 -12.70 6.33 -14.06
N ARG A 27 -11.61 6.25 -13.30
CA ARG A 27 -10.67 5.12 -13.31
C ARG A 27 -11.10 3.97 -12.39
N TYR A 28 -11.89 4.28 -11.36
CA TYR A 28 -12.42 3.32 -10.39
C TYR A 28 -13.93 3.51 -10.26
N LEU A 29 -14.64 2.45 -9.95
CA LEU A 29 -16.06 2.51 -9.63
C LEU A 29 -16.32 3.40 -8.41
N GLN A 30 -17.43 4.13 -8.43
CA GLN A 30 -17.82 5.05 -7.35
C GLN A 30 -17.90 4.37 -5.97
N ALA A 31 -18.30 3.10 -5.93
CA ALA A 31 -18.34 2.29 -4.72
C ALA A 31 -16.99 2.20 -4.00
N SER A 32 -15.87 2.39 -4.72
CA SER A 32 -14.52 2.40 -4.16
C SER A 32 -14.30 3.48 -3.10
N THR A 33 -15.13 4.54 -3.09
CA THR A 33 -15.05 5.59 -2.07
C THR A 33 -15.35 5.10 -0.66
N ALA A 34 -16.14 4.03 -0.52
CA ALA A 34 -16.55 3.46 0.76
C ALA A 34 -15.41 2.76 1.53
N HIS A 35 -14.34 2.32 0.87
CA HIS A 35 -13.24 1.65 1.56
C HIS A 35 -12.48 2.64 2.46
N PRO A 36 -12.22 2.31 3.74
CA PRO A 36 -11.70 3.26 4.73
C PRO A 36 -10.26 3.73 4.47
N ALA A 37 -9.41 2.86 3.94
CA ALA A 37 -8.01 3.17 3.63
C ALA A 37 -7.64 2.63 2.25
N LYS A 38 -7.06 3.48 1.42
CA LYS A 38 -6.68 3.16 0.04
C LYS A 38 -5.34 3.79 -0.28
N MET A 39 -4.42 3.01 -0.82
CA MET A 39 -3.18 3.55 -1.38
C MET A 39 -3.51 4.59 -2.46
N LEU A 40 -2.76 5.67 -2.53
CA LEU A 40 -2.93 6.66 -3.59
C LEU A 40 -2.54 6.03 -4.95
N PRO A 41 -3.38 6.12 -6.01
CA PRO A 41 -3.11 5.48 -7.29
C PRO A 41 -1.73 5.80 -7.86
N ALA A 42 -1.30 7.06 -7.79
CA ALA A 42 0.02 7.47 -8.28
C ALA A 42 1.18 6.80 -7.53
N ILE A 43 1.03 6.39 -6.27
CA ILE A 43 2.06 5.62 -5.55
C ILE A 43 2.20 4.23 -6.17
N ALA A 44 1.08 3.52 -6.33
CA ALA A 44 1.07 2.20 -6.97
C ALA A 44 1.66 2.29 -8.39
N ARG A 45 1.19 3.26 -9.18
CA ARG A 45 1.68 3.48 -10.56
C ARG A 45 3.18 3.72 -10.61
N THR A 46 3.71 4.56 -9.74
CA THR A 46 5.15 4.86 -9.68
C THR A 46 5.95 3.63 -9.29
N ALA A 47 5.49 2.87 -8.29
CA ALA A 47 6.15 1.63 -7.88
C ALA A 47 6.17 0.61 -9.01
N ILE A 48 5.02 0.37 -9.66
CA ILE A 48 4.90 -0.60 -10.76
C ILE A 48 5.79 -0.21 -11.93
N ALA A 49 5.77 1.06 -12.35
CA ALA A 49 6.58 1.54 -13.47
C ALA A 49 8.09 1.45 -13.20
N ARG A 50 8.53 1.61 -11.93
CA ARG A 50 9.95 1.58 -11.56
C ARG A 50 10.51 0.18 -11.38
N TYR A 51 9.70 -0.76 -10.87
CA TYR A 51 10.20 -2.05 -10.39
C TYR A 51 9.62 -3.24 -11.16
N SER A 52 8.91 -2.99 -12.27
CA SER A 52 8.45 -4.05 -13.17
C SER A 52 8.43 -3.59 -14.63
N GLN A 53 8.31 -4.57 -15.54
CA GLN A 53 8.18 -4.34 -16.99
C GLN A 53 6.78 -4.76 -17.46
N PRO A 54 6.26 -4.22 -18.60
CA PRO A 54 5.04 -4.74 -19.23
C PRO A 54 5.11 -6.26 -19.43
N GLY A 55 3.98 -6.95 -19.21
CA GLY A 55 3.88 -8.42 -19.27
C GLY A 55 4.34 -9.14 -18.00
N GLU A 56 4.93 -8.46 -17.02
CA GLU A 56 5.33 -9.10 -15.76
C GLU A 56 4.17 -9.18 -14.76
N LEU A 57 4.26 -10.12 -13.82
CA LEU A 57 3.26 -10.36 -12.78
C LEU A 57 3.51 -9.49 -11.55
N VAL A 58 2.48 -8.72 -11.15
CA VAL A 58 2.44 -7.87 -9.94
C VAL A 58 1.48 -8.47 -8.92
N LEU A 59 1.91 -8.59 -7.67
CA LEU A 59 1.11 -9.11 -6.56
C LEU A 59 0.77 -8.01 -5.54
N ASP A 60 -0.47 -8.00 -5.07
CA ASP A 60 -0.86 -7.30 -3.84
C ASP A 60 -1.56 -8.28 -2.88
N PRO A 61 -0.89 -8.73 -1.80
CA PRO A 61 -1.46 -9.71 -0.86
C PRO A 61 -2.56 -9.15 0.04
N MET A 62 -2.78 -7.83 0.03
CA MET A 62 -3.83 -7.14 0.82
C MET A 62 -4.51 -6.06 -0.03
N CYS A 63 -5.04 -6.46 -1.18
CA CYS A 63 -5.35 -5.57 -2.28
C CYS A 63 -6.54 -4.61 -2.06
N GLY A 64 -7.35 -4.81 -1.03
CA GLY A 64 -8.51 -3.98 -0.76
C GLY A 64 -9.43 -3.88 -1.98
N ILE A 65 -9.63 -2.67 -2.47
CA ILE A 65 -10.41 -2.40 -3.69
C ILE A 65 -9.62 -2.62 -4.99
N GLY A 66 -8.39 -3.16 -4.93
CA GLY A 66 -7.56 -3.45 -6.09
C GLY A 66 -6.80 -2.25 -6.67
N THR A 67 -6.37 -1.28 -5.85
CA THR A 67 -5.64 -0.11 -6.38
C THR A 67 -4.38 -0.54 -7.14
N THR A 68 -3.55 -1.38 -6.56
CA THR A 68 -2.34 -1.94 -7.20
C THR A 68 -2.70 -2.67 -8.50
N LEU A 69 -3.75 -3.50 -8.46
CA LEU A 69 -4.14 -4.35 -9.58
C LEU A 69 -4.62 -3.53 -10.79
N VAL A 70 -5.46 -2.52 -10.54
CA VAL A 70 -5.95 -1.61 -11.58
C VAL A 70 -4.80 -0.84 -12.21
N GLU A 71 -3.88 -0.30 -11.40
CA GLU A 71 -2.73 0.44 -11.94
C GLU A 71 -1.77 -0.51 -12.70
N ALA A 72 -1.59 -1.76 -12.25
CA ALA A 72 -0.81 -2.77 -12.97
C ALA A 72 -1.43 -3.08 -14.34
N ALA A 73 -2.73 -3.37 -14.39
CA ALA A 73 -3.44 -3.65 -15.63
C ALA A 73 -3.33 -2.49 -16.65
N HIS A 74 -3.50 -1.24 -16.20
CA HIS A 74 -3.34 -0.08 -17.09
C HIS A 74 -1.90 0.16 -17.56
N LEU A 75 -0.92 -0.37 -16.86
CA LEU A 75 0.49 -0.32 -17.26
C LEU A 75 0.91 -1.56 -18.07
N GLY A 76 -0.02 -2.44 -18.43
CA GLY A 76 0.26 -3.65 -19.21
C GLY A 76 0.95 -4.75 -18.41
N ARG A 77 0.76 -4.81 -17.08
CA ARG A 77 1.21 -5.88 -16.20
C ARG A 77 0.04 -6.75 -15.81
N ASP A 78 0.28 -8.04 -15.66
CA ASP A 78 -0.70 -8.92 -15.05
C ASP A 78 -0.69 -8.75 -13.52
N ALA A 79 -1.84 -8.95 -12.90
CA ALA A 79 -2.01 -8.66 -11.49
C ALA A 79 -2.66 -9.81 -10.72
N LEU A 80 -2.12 -10.10 -9.55
CA LEU A 80 -2.66 -11.06 -8.60
C LEU A 80 -2.98 -10.35 -7.29
N GLY A 81 -4.20 -10.47 -6.80
CA GLY A 81 -4.63 -9.88 -5.54
C GLY A 81 -5.18 -10.91 -4.57
N VAL A 82 -4.89 -10.72 -3.29
CA VAL A 82 -5.58 -11.40 -2.20
C VAL A 82 -6.25 -10.35 -1.33
N GLU A 83 -7.52 -10.57 -1.00
CA GLU A 83 -8.29 -9.70 -0.11
C GLU A 83 -9.13 -10.55 0.83
N ARG A 84 -9.05 -10.21 2.12
CA ARG A 84 -9.72 -10.98 3.16
C ARG A 84 -11.23 -10.77 3.18
N GLU A 85 -11.68 -9.53 2.99
CA GLU A 85 -13.09 -9.17 3.13
C GLU A 85 -13.80 -9.39 1.79
N PRO A 86 -14.81 -10.29 1.71
CA PRO A 86 -15.45 -10.67 0.44
C PRO A 86 -15.98 -9.48 -0.36
N ARG A 87 -16.56 -8.48 0.31
CA ARG A 87 -17.09 -7.26 -0.34
C ARG A 87 -16.00 -6.45 -1.06
N TRP A 88 -14.80 -6.35 -0.45
CA TRP A 88 -13.70 -5.61 -1.06
C TRP A 88 -13.05 -6.43 -2.18
N ALA A 89 -12.94 -7.74 -2.01
CA ALA A 89 -12.50 -8.64 -3.08
C ALA A 89 -13.44 -8.57 -4.30
N GLN A 90 -14.75 -8.56 -4.08
CA GLN A 90 -15.74 -8.38 -5.17
C GLN A 90 -15.56 -7.02 -5.85
N LEU A 91 -15.36 -5.96 -5.08
CA LEU A 91 -15.15 -4.62 -5.63
C LEU A 91 -13.81 -4.51 -6.39
N ALA A 92 -12.77 -5.20 -5.94
CA ALA A 92 -11.49 -5.27 -6.66
C ALA A 92 -11.65 -5.95 -8.02
N ARG A 93 -12.39 -7.07 -8.10
CA ARG A 93 -12.74 -7.73 -9.37
C ARG A 93 -13.53 -6.80 -10.29
N ALA A 94 -14.52 -6.09 -9.73
CA ALA A 94 -15.32 -5.14 -10.50
C ALA A 94 -14.48 -3.94 -11.01
N ASN A 95 -13.52 -3.45 -10.23
CA ASN A 95 -12.59 -2.42 -10.67
C ASN A 95 -11.64 -2.92 -11.78
N LEU A 96 -11.18 -4.16 -11.71
CA LEU A 96 -10.39 -4.77 -12.80
C LEU A 96 -11.21 -4.91 -14.09
N ALA A 97 -12.44 -5.38 -13.99
CA ALA A 97 -13.35 -5.45 -15.13
C ALA A 97 -13.61 -4.05 -15.73
N HIS A 98 -13.78 -3.04 -14.87
CA HIS A 98 -13.90 -1.64 -15.30
C HIS A 98 -12.62 -1.14 -15.98
N ALA A 99 -11.44 -1.46 -15.48
CA ALA A 99 -10.17 -1.11 -16.13
C ALA A 99 -10.06 -1.72 -17.53
N ALA A 100 -10.50 -2.97 -17.72
CA ALA A 100 -10.53 -3.61 -19.04
C ALA A 100 -11.43 -2.85 -20.03
N THR A 101 -12.60 -2.32 -19.60
CA THR A 101 -13.44 -1.47 -20.46
C THR A 101 -12.79 -0.13 -20.83
N GLN A 102 -11.76 0.26 -20.10
CA GLN A 102 -10.98 1.49 -20.34
C GLN A 102 -9.73 1.24 -21.20
N GLY A 103 -9.57 0.04 -21.75
CA GLY A 103 -8.42 -0.31 -22.58
C GLY A 103 -7.16 -0.71 -21.79
N ALA A 104 -7.28 -1.09 -20.51
CA ALA A 104 -6.17 -1.71 -19.80
C ALA A 104 -5.76 -3.01 -20.52
N THR A 105 -4.47 -3.18 -20.79
CA THR A 105 -3.92 -4.30 -21.57
C THR A 105 -3.46 -5.47 -20.71
N GLY A 106 -3.17 -5.23 -19.42
CA GLY A 106 -2.89 -6.29 -18.46
C GLY A 106 -4.17 -6.90 -17.92
N THR A 107 -4.07 -8.12 -17.40
CA THR A 107 -5.17 -8.84 -16.76
C THR A 107 -5.00 -8.89 -15.25
N GLY A 108 -6.01 -9.40 -14.53
CA GLY A 108 -5.85 -9.57 -13.08
C GLY A 108 -6.85 -10.53 -12.49
N THR A 109 -6.43 -11.19 -11.42
CA THR A 109 -7.26 -12.09 -10.62
C THR A 109 -7.26 -11.67 -9.16
N VAL A 110 -8.36 -11.95 -8.45
CA VAL A 110 -8.49 -11.66 -7.02
C VAL A 110 -9.04 -12.88 -6.30
N THR A 111 -8.26 -13.39 -5.36
CA THR A 111 -8.67 -14.47 -4.46
C THR A 111 -9.16 -13.88 -3.13
N THR A 112 -10.27 -14.39 -2.61
CA THR A 112 -10.76 -14.02 -1.29
C THR A 112 -10.13 -14.94 -0.25
N GLY A 113 -9.36 -14.39 0.69
CA GLY A 113 -8.68 -15.19 1.70
C GLY A 113 -7.75 -14.38 2.60
N ASP A 114 -7.15 -15.06 3.55
CA ASP A 114 -6.21 -14.45 4.49
C ASP A 114 -4.78 -14.49 3.93
N ALA A 115 -4.17 -13.34 3.73
CA ALA A 115 -2.82 -13.22 3.18
C ALA A 115 -1.74 -13.99 3.97
N ARG A 116 -1.98 -14.34 5.23
CA ARG A 116 -1.10 -15.20 6.01
C ARG A 116 -1.03 -16.64 5.47
N GLN A 117 -2.03 -17.03 4.70
CA GLN A 117 -2.13 -18.32 4.01
C GLN A 117 -1.88 -18.14 2.50
N LEU A 118 -1.03 -17.19 2.11
CA LEU A 118 -0.83 -16.77 0.73
C LEU A 118 -0.52 -17.95 -0.21
N LEU A 119 0.30 -18.90 0.22
CA LEU A 119 0.71 -20.05 -0.59
C LEU A 119 -0.42 -21.07 -0.82
N ASP A 120 -1.42 -21.12 0.07
CA ASP A 120 -2.59 -21.96 -0.10
C ASP A 120 -3.65 -21.31 -1.05
N LEU A 121 -3.53 -19.99 -1.27
CA LEU A 121 -4.48 -19.19 -2.04
C LEU A 121 -4.01 -18.92 -3.48
N VAL A 122 -2.76 -19.17 -3.78
CA VAL A 122 -2.11 -18.89 -5.06
C VAL A 122 -1.68 -20.18 -5.71
N ASP A 123 -1.91 -20.28 -7.03
CA ASP A 123 -1.49 -21.44 -7.80
C ASP A 123 0.02 -21.69 -7.63
N PRO A 124 0.44 -22.91 -7.26
CA PRO A 124 1.84 -23.27 -7.10
C PRO A 124 2.70 -23.02 -8.35
N SER A 125 2.12 -23.03 -9.55
CA SER A 125 2.82 -22.70 -10.81
C SER A 125 3.35 -21.26 -10.85
N LEU A 126 2.81 -20.37 -10.00
CA LEU A 126 3.24 -18.97 -9.89
C LEU A 126 4.40 -18.77 -8.90
N HIS A 127 4.88 -19.84 -8.23
CA HIS A 127 6.05 -19.77 -7.37
C HIS A 127 7.27 -19.34 -8.19
N GLY A 128 7.96 -18.30 -7.72
CA GLY A 128 9.11 -17.72 -8.41
C GLY A 128 8.79 -16.94 -9.68
N GLN A 129 7.52 -16.59 -9.95
CA GLN A 129 7.10 -15.86 -11.15
C GLN A 129 6.78 -14.39 -10.90
N VAL A 130 6.47 -13.99 -9.67
CA VAL A 130 6.12 -12.61 -9.33
C VAL A 130 7.34 -11.71 -9.47
N ALA A 131 7.25 -10.68 -10.29
CA ALA A 131 8.32 -9.69 -10.46
C ALA A 131 8.30 -8.64 -9.36
N LEU A 132 7.10 -8.24 -8.93
CA LEU A 132 6.90 -7.14 -8.00
C LEU A 132 5.72 -7.41 -7.06
N VAL A 133 5.92 -7.17 -5.78
CA VAL A 133 4.85 -7.05 -4.79
C VAL A 133 4.68 -5.58 -4.44
N VAL A 134 3.46 -5.04 -4.49
CA VAL A 134 3.15 -3.68 -4.02
C VAL A 134 1.98 -3.74 -3.07
N THR A 135 2.17 -3.35 -1.82
CA THR A 135 1.10 -3.36 -0.84
C THR A 135 1.22 -2.28 0.23
N SER A 136 0.11 -1.96 0.88
CA SER A 136 0.07 -1.06 2.03
C SER A 136 -0.54 -1.78 3.22
N PRO A 137 0.26 -2.16 4.23
CA PRO A 137 -0.25 -2.79 5.44
C PRO A 137 -1.30 -1.92 6.15
N PRO A 138 -2.30 -2.50 6.81
CA PRO A 138 -3.24 -1.72 7.59
C PRO A 138 -2.52 -1.01 8.73
N TYR A 139 -2.79 0.27 8.89
CA TYR A 139 -2.38 1.01 10.08
C TYR A 139 -3.29 0.62 11.24
N GLY A 140 -2.75 0.28 12.40
CA GLY A 140 -3.51 -0.17 13.56
C GLY A 140 -4.74 0.70 13.93
N PRO A 141 -5.51 0.36 14.96
CA PRO A 141 -6.86 0.91 15.23
C PRO A 141 -6.93 2.42 15.45
N SER A 142 -5.80 3.10 15.61
CA SER A 142 -5.73 4.54 15.87
C SER A 142 -5.86 5.43 14.63
N VAL A 143 -5.89 4.88 13.42
CA VAL A 143 -5.80 5.66 12.16
C VAL A 143 -7.14 5.69 11.39
N HIS A 144 -8.16 4.99 11.86
CA HIS A 144 -9.43 4.83 11.15
C HIS A 144 -10.49 5.83 11.63
N GLY A 145 -10.92 6.68 10.72
CA GLY A 145 -12.04 7.60 10.92
C GLY A 145 -12.21 8.47 9.68
N GLN A 146 -13.02 8.04 8.72
CA GLN A 146 -13.55 8.94 7.72
C GLN A 146 -14.86 9.52 8.23
N VAL A 147 -15.06 10.82 8.01
CA VAL A 147 -16.29 11.52 8.34
C VAL A 147 -16.78 12.18 7.07
N ASN A 148 -18.05 11.97 6.74
CA ASN A 148 -18.69 12.68 5.64
C ASN A 148 -19.41 13.90 6.22
N PRO A 149 -18.98 15.13 5.92
CA PRO A 149 -19.71 16.31 6.29
C PRO A 149 -20.98 16.41 5.42
N ARG A 150 -22.15 16.20 6.01
CA ARG A 150 -23.41 16.68 5.44
C ARG A 150 -23.76 18.01 6.11
N PRO A 151 -24.41 18.96 5.41
CA PRO A 151 -24.88 20.19 6.03
C PRO A 151 -25.68 19.86 7.29
N GLY A 152 -25.25 20.36 8.46
CA GLY A 152 -25.93 20.21 9.76
C GLY A 152 -25.71 18.87 10.49
N LYS A 153 -24.95 17.89 9.96
CA LYS A 153 -24.71 16.62 10.66
C LYS A 153 -23.37 16.00 10.28
N VAL A 154 -22.50 15.80 11.28
CA VAL A 154 -21.25 15.04 11.12
C VAL A 154 -21.57 13.56 11.37
N ILE A 155 -21.69 12.76 10.32
CA ILE A 155 -21.89 11.31 10.43
C ILE A 155 -20.51 10.68 10.41
N LYS A 156 -20.11 10.03 11.51
CA LYS A 156 -18.99 9.08 11.48
C LYS A 156 -19.43 7.90 10.63
N TYR A 157 -18.78 7.70 9.49
CA TYR A 157 -18.90 6.42 8.82
C TYR A 157 -18.29 5.37 9.75
N ASP A 158 -19.10 4.36 10.07
CA ASP A 158 -18.60 3.13 10.63
C ASP A 158 -17.94 2.35 9.50
N ASN A 159 -16.77 2.85 9.07
CA ASN A 159 -15.96 2.25 8.04
C ASN A 159 -15.29 1.03 8.65
N ARG A 160 -16.09 0.01 8.93
CA ARG A 160 -15.59 -1.29 9.33
C ARG A 160 -14.94 -1.93 8.11
N TYR A 161 -13.73 -2.43 8.29
CA TYR A 161 -13.12 -3.31 7.28
C TYR A 161 -13.97 -4.58 7.11
N ALA A 162 -14.58 -5.09 8.17
CA ALA A 162 -15.44 -6.25 8.19
C ALA A 162 -16.92 -5.90 8.01
N ASP A 163 -17.67 -6.75 7.33
CA ASP A 163 -19.13 -6.65 7.22
C ASP A 163 -19.81 -6.77 8.60
N PRO A 164 -20.97 -6.09 8.82
CA PRO A 164 -21.79 -6.32 9.99
C PRO A 164 -22.16 -7.80 10.08
N GLY A 165 -21.78 -8.46 11.19
CA GLY A 165 -22.04 -9.88 11.39
C GLY A 165 -20.86 -10.82 11.10
N THR A 166 -19.80 -10.35 10.43
CA THR A 166 -18.57 -11.13 10.31
C THR A 166 -17.70 -10.95 11.55
N THR A 167 -17.11 -12.06 12.03
CA THR A 167 -16.18 -12.01 13.16
C THR A 167 -14.93 -11.24 12.74
N SER A 168 -14.65 -10.12 13.39
CA SER A 168 -13.41 -9.34 13.20
C SER A 168 -12.16 -10.09 13.70
N ARG A 169 -12.30 -11.36 14.11
CA ARG A 169 -11.20 -12.21 14.56
C ARG A 169 -10.17 -12.36 13.45
N GLY A 170 -8.92 -11.92 13.71
CA GLY A 170 -7.80 -11.99 12.77
C GLY A 170 -7.71 -10.85 11.74
N ASN A 171 -8.55 -9.79 11.81
CA ASN A 171 -8.37 -8.62 10.98
C ASN A 171 -7.17 -7.80 11.50
N LEU A 172 -6.12 -7.69 10.68
CA LEU A 172 -4.86 -7.05 11.03
C LEU A 172 -5.02 -5.58 11.41
N ALA A 173 -6.02 -4.89 10.87
CA ALA A 173 -6.32 -3.50 11.22
C ALA A 173 -6.74 -3.30 12.70
N ARG A 174 -7.06 -4.37 13.41
CA ARG A 174 -7.45 -4.36 14.84
C ARG A 174 -6.47 -5.08 15.75
N SER A 175 -5.38 -5.61 15.19
CA SER A 175 -4.36 -6.33 15.91
C SER A 175 -3.49 -5.40 16.77
N SER A 176 -2.84 -5.95 17.80
CA SER A 176 -1.72 -5.27 18.46
C SER A 176 -0.57 -5.08 17.47
N ASP A 177 0.34 -4.13 17.74
CA ASP A 177 1.48 -3.87 16.86
C ASP A 177 2.34 -5.11 16.67
N GLN A 178 2.57 -5.87 17.73
CA GLN A 178 3.34 -7.12 17.67
C GLN A 178 2.64 -8.18 16.81
N ALA A 179 1.33 -8.37 16.98
CA ALA A 179 0.56 -9.32 16.18
C ALA A 179 0.50 -8.90 14.70
N LEU A 180 0.41 -7.60 14.44
CA LEU A 180 0.48 -7.05 13.08
C LEU A 180 1.85 -7.33 12.45
N LEU A 181 2.95 -7.08 13.16
CA LEU A 181 4.30 -7.30 12.64
C LEU A 181 4.59 -8.79 12.42
N SER A 182 4.16 -9.69 13.33
CA SER A 182 4.27 -11.13 13.12
C SER A 182 3.49 -11.60 11.90
N ALA A 183 2.29 -11.06 11.69
CA ALA A 183 1.51 -11.37 10.50
C ALA A 183 2.17 -10.84 9.22
N MET A 184 2.74 -9.63 9.27
CA MET A 184 3.48 -9.08 8.13
C MET A 184 4.71 -9.91 7.79
N GLU A 185 5.45 -10.40 8.77
CA GLU A 185 6.58 -11.31 8.56
C GLU A 185 6.12 -12.59 7.83
N GLN A 186 5.02 -13.21 8.28
CA GLN A 186 4.45 -14.40 7.65
C GLN A 186 3.99 -14.12 6.21
N ILE A 187 3.31 -13.00 5.96
CA ILE A 187 2.88 -12.59 4.62
C ILE A 187 4.10 -12.36 3.70
N LEU A 188 5.12 -11.67 4.20
CA LEU A 188 6.34 -11.39 3.43
C LEU A 188 7.14 -12.67 3.15
N ALA A 189 7.14 -13.65 4.04
CA ALA A 189 7.71 -14.96 3.79
C ALA A 189 6.98 -15.70 2.65
N GLY A 190 5.65 -15.63 2.61
CA GLY A 190 4.87 -16.13 1.48
C GLY A 190 5.17 -15.39 0.18
N CYS A 191 5.28 -14.07 0.22
CA CYS A 191 5.68 -13.26 -0.94
C CYS A 191 7.08 -13.64 -1.45
N LEU A 192 8.03 -13.93 -0.54
CA LEU A 192 9.38 -14.36 -0.93
C LEU A 192 9.36 -15.63 -1.79
N VAL A 193 8.49 -16.60 -1.48
CA VAL A 193 8.34 -17.82 -2.28
C VAL A 193 7.83 -17.51 -3.69
N LEU A 194 6.85 -16.62 -3.80
CA LEU A 194 6.23 -16.24 -5.07
C LEU A 194 7.12 -15.35 -5.93
N LEU A 195 7.97 -14.52 -5.32
CA LEU A 195 8.88 -13.64 -6.05
C LEU A 195 9.89 -14.42 -6.86
N ARG A 196 10.20 -13.97 -8.07
CA ARG A 196 11.37 -14.45 -8.83
C ARG A 196 12.67 -14.02 -8.14
N PRO A 197 13.81 -14.66 -8.42
CA PRO A 197 15.12 -14.18 -7.98
C PRO A 197 15.34 -12.73 -8.41
N GLY A 198 15.74 -11.85 -7.48
CA GLY A 198 15.88 -10.41 -7.72
C GLY A 198 14.55 -9.64 -7.76
N GLY A 199 13.41 -10.31 -7.61
CA GLY A 199 12.09 -9.67 -7.52
C GLY A 199 11.98 -8.75 -6.30
N THR A 200 11.07 -7.77 -6.39
CA THR A 200 11.01 -6.62 -5.47
C THR A 200 9.70 -6.60 -4.68
N VAL A 201 9.76 -6.17 -3.43
CA VAL A 201 8.60 -5.84 -2.58
C VAL A 201 8.62 -4.34 -2.29
N VAL A 202 7.53 -3.65 -2.59
CA VAL A 202 7.32 -2.25 -2.26
C VAL A 202 6.22 -2.15 -1.20
N LEU A 203 6.59 -1.69 0.00
CA LEU A 203 5.66 -1.44 1.09
C LEU A 203 5.51 0.06 1.30
N THR A 204 4.27 0.55 1.41
CA THR A 204 4.02 1.93 1.82
C THR A 204 3.59 1.99 3.26
N ALA A 205 4.23 2.84 4.04
CA ALA A 205 4.00 2.95 5.47
C ALA A 205 4.26 4.37 5.96
N ARG A 206 3.84 4.65 7.19
CA ARG A 206 4.17 5.87 7.89
C ARG A 206 4.25 5.62 9.39
N PRO A 207 5.08 6.38 10.12
CA PRO A 207 5.09 6.31 11.57
C PRO A 207 3.78 6.89 12.15
N TRP A 208 3.44 6.48 13.35
CA TRP A 208 2.33 7.08 14.13
C TRP A 208 2.73 7.32 15.57
N ARG A 209 1.84 7.94 16.34
CA ARG A 209 2.05 8.11 17.77
C ARG A 209 1.02 7.33 18.58
N ARG A 210 1.50 6.66 19.61
CA ARG A 210 0.68 6.00 20.62
C ARG A 210 1.02 6.59 21.98
N ARG A 211 0.03 7.15 22.68
CA ARG A 211 0.22 7.82 23.98
C ARG A 211 1.38 8.83 23.97
N GLY A 212 1.50 9.62 22.90
CA GLY A 212 2.58 10.61 22.73
C GLY A 212 3.91 10.06 22.19
N LEU A 213 4.18 8.77 22.33
CA LEU A 213 5.41 8.13 21.83
C LEU A 213 5.33 7.86 20.32
N LEU A 214 6.44 8.10 19.62
CA LEU A 214 6.58 7.76 18.20
C LEU A 214 6.72 6.24 18.05
N VAL A 215 5.92 5.64 17.19
CA VAL A 215 6.05 4.25 16.73
C VAL A 215 6.60 4.29 15.32
N ASP A 216 7.84 3.86 15.15
CA ASP A 216 8.48 3.76 13.83
C ASP A 216 8.08 2.45 13.14
N PHE A 217 6.86 2.44 12.63
CA PHE A 217 6.32 1.30 11.90
C PHE A 217 7.07 1.01 10.59
N PRO A 218 7.53 2.01 9.81
CA PRO A 218 8.37 1.75 8.64
C PRO A 218 9.61 0.92 8.97
N ALA A 219 10.38 1.28 10.00
CA ALA A 219 11.55 0.51 10.41
C ALA A 219 11.17 -0.91 10.88
N ALA A 220 10.07 -1.04 11.63
CA ALA A 220 9.59 -2.34 12.06
C ALA A 220 9.17 -3.26 10.90
N LEU A 221 8.61 -2.70 9.80
CA LEU A 221 8.29 -3.45 8.58
C LEU A 221 9.55 -3.88 7.83
N VAL A 222 10.58 -3.04 7.76
CA VAL A 222 11.88 -3.45 7.18
C VAL A 222 12.43 -4.65 7.95
N ASN A 223 12.46 -4.58 9.28
CA ASN A 223 12.92 -5.68 10.12
C ASN A 223 12.09 -6.97 9.91
N ALA A 224 10.76 -6.85 9.75
CA ALA A 224 9.90 -8.00 9.45
C ALA A 224 10.24 -8.62 8.08
N GLY A 225 10.51 -7.79 7.07
CA GLY A 225 10.94 -8.25 5.75
C GLY A 225 12.31 -8.94 5.77
N GLU A 226 13.27 -8.40 6.53
CA GLU A 226 14.59 -9.00 6.70
C GLU A 226 14.51 -10.36 7.41
N ARG A 227 13.66 -10.50 8.44
CA ARG A 227 13.40 -11.80 9.08
C ARG A 227 12.72 -12.79 8.14
N ALA A 228 11.91 -12.30 7.20
CA ALA A 228 11.30 -13.13 6.17
C ALA A 228 12.30 -13.54 5.05
N GLY A 229 13.54 -13.04 5.06
CA GLY A 229 14.58 -13.38 4.09
C GLY A 229 14.72 -12.40 2.91
N LEU A 230 14.05 -11.26 2.98
CA LEU A 230 14.22 -10.15 2.04
C LEU A 230 15.39 -9.24 2.48
N VAL A 231 15.89 -8.43 1.57
CA VAL A 231 16.94 -7.44 1.87
C VAL A 231 16.40 -6.04 1.60
N CYS A 232 16.54 -5.13 2.56
CA CYS A 232 16.19 -3.73 2.34
C CYS A 232 17.15 -3.13 1.31
N PHE A 233 16.57 -2.64 0.20
CA PHE A 233 17.32 -2.20 -0.98
C PHE A 233 17.29 -0.68 -1.15
N GLU A 234 16.09 -0.09 -1.00
CA GLU A 234 15.89 1.34 -1.11
C GLU A 234 14.87 1.83 -0.08
N ARG A 235 14.96 3.11 0.28
CA ARG A 235 13.92 3.83 1.01
C ARG A 235 13.63 5.14 0.29
N ASN A 236 12.40 5.29 -0.16
CA ASN A 236 11.92 6.46 -0.87
C ASN A 236 10.80 7.15 -0.07
N VAL A 237 10.39 8.32 -0.51
CA VAL A 237 9.29 9.10 0.06
C VAL A 237 8.25 9.40 -1.02
N ALA A 238 7.01 9.03 -0.79
CA ALA A 238 5.88 9.40 -1.64
C ALA A 238 5.15 10.61 -1.04
N LEU A 239 5.15 11.74 -1.74
CA LEU A 239 4.48 12.95 -1.28
C LEU A 239 2.96 12.78 -1.36
N LEU A 240 2.26 13.08 -0.25
CA LEU A 240 0.79 13.17 -0.15
C LEU A 240 0.29 14.62 -0.31
N VAL A 241 1.18 15.52 -0.66
CA VAL A 241 0.94 16.95 -0.89
C VAL A 241 1.38 17.32 -2.29
N GLY A 242 0.77 18.35 -2.87
CA GLY A 242 1.23 18.92 -4.13
C GLY A 242 2.42 19.85 -3.93
N LEU A 243 3.12 20.13 -5.02
CA LEU A 243 4.16 21.15 -5.12
C LEU A 243 3.60 22.33 -5.91
N ASN A 244 3.86 23.54 -5.44
CA ASN A 244 3.62 24.79 -6.17
C ASN A 244 4.86 25.67 -5.98
N GLY A 245 5.74 25.66 -6.98
CA GLY A 245 7.10 26.19 -6.86
C GLY A 245 7.83 25.45 -5.73
N ASP A 246 8.36 26.21 -4.78
CA ASP A 246 9.08 25.73 -3.59
C ASP A 246 8.16 25.35 -2.41
N ARG A 247 6.83 25.48 -2.56
CA ARG A 247 5.87 25.31 -1.47
C ARG A 247 5.16 23.97 -1.56
N LEU A 248 5.03 23.30 -0.39
CA LEU A 248 4.18 22.13 -0.22
C LEU A 248 2.71 22.55 -0.03
N VAL A 249 1.85 22.08 -0.90
CA VAL A 249 0.41 22.33 -0.85
C VAL A 249 -0.29 21.13 -0.22
N GLY A 250 -0.51 21.20 1.08
CA GLY A 250 -1.22 20.17 1.85
C GLY A 250 -2.72 20.16 1.56
N ARG A 251 -3.32 18.97 1.58
CA ARG A 251 -4.78 18.76 1.47
C ARG A 251 -5.30 17.93 2.66
N PRO A 252 -5.00 18.33 3.91
CA PRO A 252 -5.45 17.60 5.08
C PRO A 252 -6.96 17.70 5.20
N SER A 253 -7.61 16.64 5.73
CA SER A 253 -9.00 16.72 6.13
C SER A 253 -9.17 17.65 7.34
N PHE A 254 -10.38 18.20 7.52
CA PHE A 254 -10.71 19.01 8.69
C PHE A 254 -10.33 18.29 10.01
N PHE A 255 -10.63 17.00 10.11
CA PHE A 255 -10.32 16.19 11.29
C PHE A 255 -8.81 16.00 11.53
N GLN A 256 -8.04 15.89 10.48
CA GLN A 256 -6.57 15.82 10.59
C GLN A 256 -6.03 17.15 11.15
N LEU A 257 -6.56 18.28 10.66
CA LEU A 257 -6.18 19.60 11.16
C LEU A 257 -6.59 19.80 12.62
N ASP A 258 -7.84 19.48 12.98
CA ASP A 258 -8.35 19.60 14.35
C ASP A 258 -7.54 18.72 15.31
N ARG A 259 -7.26 17.46 14.93
CA ARG A 259 -6.41 16.56 15.71
C ARG A 259 -5.01 17.13 15.94
N VAL A 260 -4.38 17.66 14.88
CA VAL A 260 -3.04 18.25 14.99
C VAL A 260 -3.06 19.48 15.89
N ARG A 261 -4.05 20.36 15.75
CA ARG A 261 -4.20 21.56 16.60
C ARG A 261 -4.39 21.20 18.06
N LYS A 262 -5.29 20.28 18.38
CA LYS A 262 -5.54 19.79 19.74
C LYS A 262 -4.29 19.15 20.36
N ALA A 263 -3.60 18.31 19.62
CA ALA A 263 -2.37 17.67 20.10
C ALA A 263 -1.28 18.70 20.39
N ARG A 264 -1.08 19.69 19.51
CA ARG A 264 -0.09 20.74 19.72
C ARG A 264 -0.45 21.66 20.91
N ALA A 265 -1.73 21.97 21.09
CA ALA A 265 -2.22 22.70 22.27
C ALA A 265 -1.95 21.92 23.58
N ALA A 266 -1.97 20.59 23.53
CA ALA A 266 -1.61 19.70 24.63
C ALA A 266 -0.09 19.43 24.76
N GLY A 267 0.78 20.19 24.08
CA GLY A 267 2.25 20.04 24.13
C GLY A 267 2.82 18.89 23.29
N LEU A 268 2.01 18.15 22.54
CA LEU A 268 2.48 17.08 21.68
C LEU A 268 2.95 17.63 20.32
N PRO A 269 4.16 17.33 19.84
CA PRO A 269 4.71 17.90 18.60
C PRO A 269 4.15 17.17 17.34
N LEU A 270 2.83 17.09 17.23
CA LEU A 270 2.17 16.47 16.08
C LEU A 270 2.24 17.39 14.86
N ARG A 271 2.40 16.79 13.68
CA ARG A 271 2.43 17.49 12.40
C ARG A 271 1.39 16.93 11.44
N VAL A 272 1.01 17.71 10.45
CA VAL A 272 0.22 17.21 9.31
C VAL A 272 1.10 16.28 8.50
N ILE A 273 0.59 15.07 8.22
CA ILE A 273 1.31 14.08 7.44
C ILE A 273 1.32 14.53 5.98
N ALA A 274 2.51 14.62 5.40
CA ALA A 274 2.74 15.10 4.04
C ALA A 274 3.36 14.05 3.13
N HIS A 275 3.71 12.87 3.65
CA HIS A 275 4.30 11.77 2.88
C HIS A 275 3.98 10.41 3.48
N GLU A 276 4.24 9.38 2.70
CA GLU A 276 4.43 7.99 3.15
C GLU A 276 5.86 7.56 2.85
N ASP A 277 6.44 6.78 3.73
CA ASP A 277 7.66 6.04 3.44
C ASP A 277 7.35 4.94 2.42
N VAL A 278 8.22 4.78 1.45
CA VAL A 278 8.19 3.70 0.47
C VAL A 278 9.41 2.83 0.69
N LEU A 279 9.17 1.67 1.25
CA LEU A 279 10.21 0.71 1.62
C LEU A 279 10.33 -0.30 0.48
N VAL A 280 11.52 -0.43 -0.07
CA VAL A 280 11.80 -1.32 -1.19
C VAL A 280 12.71 -2.43 -0.69
N LEU A 281 12.18 -3.66 -0.66
CA LEU A 281 12.92 -4.85 -0.30
C LEU A 281 13.09 -5.72 -1.54
N ARG A 282 14.11 -6.57 -1.55
CA ARG A 282 14.41 -7.44 -2.70
C ARG A 282 14.62 -8.88 -2.26
N ARG A 283 14.13 -9.83 -3.06
CA ARG A 283 14.55 -11.22 -2.96
C ARG A 283 15.99 -11.32 -3.45
N PRO A 284 16.95 -11.86 -2.68
CA PRO A 284 18.31 -12.11 -3.16
C PRO A 284 18.32 -12.96 -4.45
N ALA A 285 19.17 -12.61 -5.42
CA ALA A 285 19.28 -13.32 -6.68
C ALA A 285 19.94 -14.70 -6.52
N SER A 286 20.79 -14.87 -5.53
CA SER A 286 21.41 -16.13 -5.10
C SER A 286 21.45 -16.16 -3.57
N ARG A 287 21.67 -17.34 -2.96
CA ARG A 287 21.95 -17.45 -1.52
C ARG A 287 23.33 -16.83 -1.17
N GLN A 288 23.60 -15.60 -1.53
CA GLN A 288 24.68 -14.85 -0.91
C GLN A 288 24.28 -14.60 0.55
N ALA A 289 25.09 -15.10 1.49
CA ALA A 289 24.94 -14.81 2.90
C ALA A 289 24.80 -13.31 3.07
N LEU A 290 23.79 -12.88 3.85
CA LEU A 290 23.66 -11.49 4.27
C LEU A 290 25.00 -11.05 4.84
N PRO A 291 25.54 -9.89 4.47
CA PRO A 291 26.74 -9.38 5.13
C PRO A 291 26.45 -9.28 6.63
N GLU A 292 27.28 -9.92 7.44
CA GLU A 292 27.22 -9.81 8.89
C GLU A 292 27.25 -8.32 9.24
N ARG A 293 26.22 -7.85 9.97
CA ARG A 293 26.23 -6.49 10.48
C ARG A 293 27.42 -6.39 11.46
N GLN A 294 28.41 -5.64 11.09
CA GLN A 294 29.43 -5.22 12.04
C GLN A 294 28.71 -4.40 13.13
N SER A 295 28.70 -4.95 14.33
CA SER A 295 28.16 -4.36 15.58
C SER A 295 28.96 -3.13 16.00
#